data_4d333a4513d0efa35f2ef38d6920769c
#
_entry.id   4d333a4513d0efa35f2ef38d6920769c
#
_cell.length_a   1.000
_cell.length_b   1.000
_cell.length_c   1.000
_cell.angle_alpha   90.00
_cell.angle_beta   90.00
_cell.angle_gamma   90.00
#
_symmetry.space_group_name_H-M   'P 1'
#
loop_
_entity.id
_entity.type
_entity.pdbx_description
1 polymer ?
#
loop_
_entity_poly.entity_id
_entity_poly.type
_entity_poly.pdbx_seq_one_letter_code
_entity_poly.pdbx_strand_id
1 'polypeptide(L)'
;MPDTLDDILKEFEKCSLSELDTVKLMNRVDTKYVLNKKSLLEVMPCLVKNYKCLEIDGKSLLSYKNLYFDDDELICFQDHHRKIPNRFKVRIRKYIETDTVFLEVKKKHKGRTNKTRVVIKDFVNSLKTNHISFINETIGSNCKLIPSLWNDFQRITLVNKAKTERLTLDFNLAFEFNDRKKAYPNIVIAELKQSNVNRTSDFYQELKRRLIRPYKVSKYCVGSMNIYNRGVLKTNRFKQKDIYINKLNNAC
;
A
#
# COMPACT_ATOMS: atom_id res chain seq x y z
N MET A 1 -8.58 13.01 26.05
CA MET A 1 -7.82 12.29 25.01
C MET A 1 -8.35 12.76 23.66
N PRO A 2 -7.54 12.89 22.63
CA PRO A 2 -8.06 13.27 21.31
C PRO A 2 -9.05 12.20 20.84
N ASP A 3 -10.28 12.61 20.56
CA ASP A 3 -11.37 11.69 20.22
C ASP A 3 -11.37 11.26 18.75
N THR A 4 -10.65 12.00 17.89
CA THR A 4 -10.62 11.73 16.45
C THR A 4 -9.19 11.55 15.92
N LEU A 5 -9.07 10.90 14.77
CA LEU A 5 -7.79 10.75 14.07
C LEU A 5 -7.18 12.12 13.70
N ASP A 6 -8.02 13.08 13.32
CA ASP A 6 -7.57 14.42 12.95
C ASP A 6 -6.99 15.18 14.15
N ASP A 7 -7.55 15.01 15.34
CA ASP A 7 -7.00 15.63 16.54
C ASP A 7 -5.64 15.03 16.93
N ILE A 8 -5.51 13.70 16.84
CA ILE A 8 -4.21 13.03 17.05
C ILE A 8 -3.17 13.52 16.02
N LEU A 9 -3.57 13.70 14.75
CA LEU A 9 -2.65 14.16 13.71
C LEU A 9 -2.14 15.59 13.96
N LYS A 10 -2.91 16.47 14.60
CA LYS A 10 -2.47 17.82 14.98
C LYS A 10 -1.34 17.81 16.02
N GLU A 11 -1.28 16.79 16.88
CA GLU A 11 -0.24 16.67 17.90
C GLU A 11 1.14 16.30 17.33
N PHE A 12 1.20 15.71 16.13
CA PHE A 12 2.47 15.36 15.51
C PHE A 12 3.22 16.59 15.02
N GLU A 13 4.51 16.65 15.30
CA GLU A 13 5.42 17.53 14.57
C GLU A 13 5.35 17.22 13.07
N LYS A 14 5.29 18.26 12.23
CA LYS A 14 5.16 18.10 10.78
C LYS A 14 6.51 17.99 10.11
N CYS A 15 6.54 17.27 8.98
CA CYS A 15 7.69 17.23 8.09
C CYS A 15 7.25 17.37 6.63
N SER A 16 8.13 17.92 5.80
CA SER A 16 7.92 18.10 4.37
C SER A 16 8.31 16.85 3.55
N LEU A 17 7.94 16.85 2.26
CA LEU A 17 8.41 15.81 1.32
C LEU A 17 9.94 15.80 1.20
N SER A 18 10.59 16.97 1.19
CA SER A 18 12.05 17.09 1.11
C SER A 18 12.74 16.47 2.32
N GLU A 19 12.21 16.67 3.53
CA GLU A 19 12.71 15.99 4.72
C GLU A 19 12.51 14.48 4.65
N LEU A 20 11.34 14.03 4.15
CA LEU A 20 11.06 12.61 3.99
C LEU A 20 11.99 11.92 3.00
N ASP A 21 12.41 12.62 1.94
CA ASP A 21 13.33 12.11 0.93
C ASP A 21 14.76 11.96 1.44
N THR A 22 15.16 12.65 2.52
CA THR A 22 16.46 12.43 3.19
C THR A 22 16.53 11.05 3.85
N VAL A 23 15.40 10.44 4.18
CA VAL A 23 15.30 9.08 4.72
C VAL A 23 15.32 8.06 3.57
N LYS A 24 16.44 8.04 2.81
CA LYS A 24 16.65 7.09 1.70
C LYS A 24 17.03 5.72 2.23
N LEU A 25 16.05 4.90 2.49
CA LEU A 25 16.25 3.48 2.81
C LEU A 25 16.46 2.69 1.52
N MET A 26 17.67 2.76 0.94
CA MET A 26 18.00 2.12 -0.35
C MET A 26 17.89 0.59 -0.28
N ASN A 27 18.55 -0.02 0.72
CA ASN A 27 18.35 -1.44 1.07
C ASN A 27 17.48 -1.49 2.31
N ARG A 28 16.24 -1.97 2.18
CA ARG A 28 15.30 -1.94 3.29
C ARG A 28 14.47 -3.21 3.41
N VAL A 29 14.03 -3.43 4.62
CA VAL A 29 13.01 -4.44 4.95
C VAL A 29 11.66 -3.73 5.12
N ASP A 30 10.67 -4.18 4.35
CA ASP A 30 9.30 -3.70 4.44
C ASP A 30 8.48 -4.72 5.24
N THR A 31 8.13 -4.38 6.48
CA THR A 31 7.27 -5.23 7.33
C THR A 31 5.85 -4.68 7.32
N LYS A 32 4.89 -5.55 7.01
CA LYS A 32 3.47 -5.16 6.93
C LYS A 32 2.67 -5.73 8.08
N TYR A 33 1.65 -4.97 8.46
CA TYR A 33 0.66 -5.35 9.47
C TYR A 33 -0.73 -5.01 8.94
N VAL A 34 -1.72 -5.74 9.43
CA VAL A 34 -3.14 -5.43 9.21
C VAL A 34 -3.78 -5.29 10.58
N LEU A 35 -4.40 -4.14 10.79
CA LEU A 35 -5.10 -3.80 12.04
C LEU A 35 -6.41 -3.08 11.70
N ASN A 36 -7.28 -2.88 12.67
CA ASN A 36 -8.48 -2.09 12.51
C ASN A 36 -8.27 -0.63 12.95
N LYS A 37 -9.20 0.24 12.62
CA LYS A 37 -9.14 1.66 12.99
C LYS A 37 -9.08 1.89 14.49
N LYS A 38 -9.80 1.09 15.29
CA LYS A 38 -9.76 1.19 16.75
C LYS A 38 -8.33 1.01 17.27
N SER A 39 -7.67 -0.07 16.86
CA SER A 39 -6.26 -0.31 17.23
C SER A 39 -5.32 0.80 16.73
N LEU A 40 -5.61 1.39 15.56
CA LEU A 40 -4.83 2.52 15.06
C LEU A 40 -4.95 3.73 16.01
N LEU A 41 -6.16 4.10 16.42
CA LEU A 41 -6.40 5.21 17.35
C LEU A 41 -5.70 5.01 18.71
N GLU A 42 -5.57 3.76 19.16
CA GLU A 42 -4.83 3.43 20.38
C GLU A 42 -3.30 3.50 20.21
N VAL A 43 -2.79 3.21 19.01
CA VAL A 43 -1.34 3.21 18.74
C VAL A 43 -0.81 4.60 18.43
N MET A 44 -1.55 5.41 17.69
CA MET A 44 -1.10 6.70 17.16
C MET A 44 -0.61 7.68 18.25
N PRO A 45 -1.31 7.87 19.39
CA PRO A 45 -0.84 8.76 20.45
C PRO A 45 0.53 8.37 21.01
N CYS A 46 0.83 7.06 21.08
CA CYS A 46 2.11 6.56 21.56
C CYS A 46 3.29 6.93 20.64
N LEU A 47 3.02 7.32 19.41
CA LEU A 47 4.04 7.66 18.42
C LEU A 47 4.35 9.16 18.33
N VAL A 48 3.47 10.03 18.84
CA VAL A 48 3.58 11.50 18.74
C VAL A 48 4.95 12.01 19.16
N LYS A 49 5.46 11.52 20.29
CA LYS A 49 6.75 11.96 20.86
C LYS A 49 7.92 11.73 19.92
N ASN A 50 7.95 10.59 19.23
CA ASN A 50 9.15 10.10 18.52
C ASN A 50 9.02 10.11 17.00
N TYR A 51 7.83 10.50 16.46
CA TYR A 51 7.61 10.58 15.02
C TYR A 51 7.18 11.96 14.59
N LYS A 52 7.48 12.28 13.34
CA LYS A 52 6.93 13.42 12.58
C LYS A 52 5.92 12.89 11.55
N CYS A 53 4.91 13.69 11.26
CA CYS A 53 3.91 13.38 10.26
C CYS A 53 4.13 14.20 8.99
N LEU A 54 4.18 13.52 7.82
CA LEU A 54 4.23 14.20 6.54
C LEU A 54 2.99 15.07 6.35
N GLU A 55 3.23 16.34 6.00
CA GLU A 55 2.19 17.27 5.61
C GLU A 55 2.46 17.84 4.22
N ILE A 56 1.42 17.92 3.38
CA ILE A 56 1.45 18.49 2.05
C ILE A 56 0.25 19.45 1.95
N ASP A 57 0.51 20.72 1.69
CA ASP A 57 -0.51 21.77 1.58
C ASP A 57 -1.50 21.76 2.77
N GLY A 58 -0.97 21.67 3.99
CA GLY A 58 -1.74 21.63 5.24
C GLY A 58 -2.49 20.30 5.49
N LYS A 59 -2.29 19.28 4.67
CA LYS A 59 -2.94 17.98 4.81
C LYS A 59 -1.95 16.90 5.22
N SER A 60 -2.24 16.20 6.31
CA SER A 60 -1.50 15.03 6.77
C SER A 60 -2.15 13.72 6.32
N LEU A 61 -3.41 13.80 5.88
CA LEU A 61 -4.19 12.71 5.34
C LEU A 61 -4.21 12.80 3.83
N LEU A 62 -3.41 11.98 3.15
CA LEU A 62 -3.17 12.05 1.72
C LEU A 62 -3.94 10.99 0.96
N SER A 63 -4.57 11.36 -0.15
CA SER A 63 -5.44 10.50 -0.95
C SER A 63 -4.73 9.94 -2.17
N TYR A 64 -4.97 8.66 -2.44
CA TYR A 64 -4.34 7.91 -3.52
C TYR A 64 -5.37 7.22 -4.38
N LYS A 65 -5.29 7.44 -5.69
CA LYS A 65 -6.05 6.71 -6.69
C LYS A 65 -5.13 5.82 -7.50
N ASN A 66 -5.50 4.55 -7.69
CA ASN A 66 -4.67 3.60 -8.42
C ASN A 66 -5.53 2.81 -9.41
N LEU A 67 -4.98 2.57 -10.59
CA LEU A 67 -5.48 1.60 -11.54
C LEU A 67 -4.41 0.54 -11.77
N TYR A 68 -4.71 -0.70 -11.43
CA TYR A 68 -3.84 -1.85 -11.74
C TYR A 68 -4.14 -2.38 -13.13
N PHE A 69 -3.08 -2.91 -13.74
CA PHE A 69 -3.14 -3.57 -15.04
C PHE A 69 -2.69 -5.03 -14.89
N ASP A 70 -3.38 -5.91 -15.58
CA ASP A 70 -3.07 -7.33 -15.70
C ASP A 70 -3.45 -7.79 -17.10
N ASP A 71 -3.17 -9.02 -17.48
CA ASP A 71 -3.70 -9.58 -18.71
C ASP A 71 -5.13 -10.15 -18.55
N ASP A 72 -5.68 -10.66 -19.64
CA ASP A 72 -7.04 -11.23 -19.67
C ASP A 72 -7.19 -12.42 -18.70
N GLU A 73 -6.11 -13.14 -18.43
CA GLU A 73 -6.08 -14.31 -17.52
C GLU A 73 -5.70 -13.95 -16.08
N LEU A 74 -5.43 -12.67 -15.80
CA LEU A 74 -4.98 -12.17 -14.49
C LEU A 74 -3.69 -12.83 -14.01
N ILE A 75 -2.69 -12.96 -14.91
CA ILE A 75 -1.43 -13.68 -14.62
C ILE A 75 -0.64 -13.04 -13.48
N CYS A 76 -0.63 -11.71 -13.36
CA CYS A 76 0.04 -11.03 -12.25
C CYS A 76 -0.59 -11.37 -10.89
N PHE A 77 -1.92 -11.57 -10.86
CA PHE A 77 -2.61 -12.09 -9.68
C PHE A 77 -2.26 -13.55 -9.45
N GLN A 78 -2.36 -14.38 -10.48
CA GLN A 78 -2.11 -15.82 -10.39
C GLN A 78 -0.68 -16.12 -9.95
N ASP A 79 0.31 -15.43 -10.50
CA ASP A 79 1.72 -15.55 -10.10
C ASP A 79 1.93 -15.17 -8.62
N HIS A 80 1.24 -14.13 -8.16
CA HIS A 80 1.28 -13.79 -6.75
C HIS A 80 0.63 -14.86 -5.88
N HIS A 81 -0.50 -15.41 -6.30
CA HIS A 81 -1.21 -16.47 -5.62
C HIS A 81 -0.39 -17.76 -5.54
N ARG A 82 0.25 -18.14 -6.65
CA ARG A 82 1.14 -19.32 -6.75
C ARG A 82 2.49 -19.09 -6.07
N LYS A 83 2.82 -17.87 -5.66
CA LYS A 83 4.11 -17.46 -5.08
C LYS A 83 5.28 -17.59 -6.05
N ILE A 84 5.03 -17.41 -7.36
CA ILE A 84 6.08 -17.45 -8.38
C ILE A 84 7.22 -16.49 -7.98
N PRO A 85 8.51 -16.94 -7.99
CA PRO A 85 9.65 -16.12 -7.57
C PRO A 85 9.83 -14.87 -8.42
N ASN A 86 9.67 -15.02 -9.73
CA ASN A 86 9.77 -13.94 -10.71
C ASN A 86 8.36 -13.51 -11.12
N ARG A 87 7.94 -12.34 -10.70
CA ARG A 87 6.61 -11.80 -11.01
C ARG A 87 6.63 -10.29 -10.95
N PHE A 88 5.66 -9.66 -11.57
CA PHE A 88 5.54 -8.22 -11.56
C PHE A 88 4.11 -7.75 -11.25
N LYS A 89 3.95 -6.46 -11.10
CA LYS A 89 2.67 -5.75 -11.02
C LYS A 89 2.84 -4.39 -11.64
N VAL A 90 1.87 -3.98 -12.42
CA VAL A 90 1.83 -2.67 -13.09
C VAL A 90 0.64 -1.89 -12.55
N ARG A 91 0.85 -0.60 -12.31
CA ARG A 91 -0.24 0.31 -11.99
C ARG A 91 0.07 1.74 -12.40
N ILE A 92 -0.95 2.50 -12.66
CA ILE A 92 -0.92 3.96 -12.64
C ILE A 92 -1.40 4.41 -11.26
N ARG A 93 -0.68 5.38 -10.69
CA ARG A 93 -1.00 5.95 -9.39
C ARG A 93 -1.07 7.46 -9.48
N LYS A 94 -2.16 8.04 -8.99
CA LYS A 94 -2.30 9.47 -8.77
C LYS A 94 -2.19 9.79 -7.28
N TYR A 95 -1.39 10.79 -6.98
CA TYR A 95 -1.30 11.46 -5.70
C TYR A 95 -2.22 12.67 -5.78
N ILE A 96 -3.33 12.66 -5.07
CA ILE A 96 -4.41 13.63 -5.28
C ILE A 96 -3.94 15.04 -4.90
N GLU A 97 -3.27 15.18 -3.75
CA GLU A 97 -2.87 16.47 -3.21
C GLU A 97 -1.80 17.18 -4.07
N THR A 98 -0.92 16.44 -4.72
CA THR A 98 0.14 16.99 -5.59
C THR A 98 -0.19 16.89 -7.08
N ASP A 99 -1.34 16.36 -7.43
CA ASP A 99 -1.78 16.06 -8.80
C ASP A 99 -0.76 15.25 -9.63
N THR A 100 0.19 14.59 -8.98
CA THR A 100 1.28 13.88 -9.64
C THR A 100 0.84 12.46 -9.98
N VAL A 101 1.10 12.06 -11.23
CA VAL A 101 0.74 10.73 -11.73
C VAL A 101 1.99 9.93 -12.09
N PHE A 102 2.05 8.69 -11.63
CA PHE A 102 3.14 7.76 -11.92
C PHE A 102 2.64 6.49 -12.57
N LEU A 103 3.32 6.05 -13.61
CA LEU A 103 3.30 4.65 -14.04
C LEU A 103 4.36 3.89 -13.24
N GLU A 104 3.95 2.86 -12.50
CA GLU A 104 4.79 2.10 -11.59
C GLU A 104 4.82 0.62 -11.97
N VAL A 105 6.01 0.06 -12.11
CA VAL A 105 6.25 -1.37 -12.26
C VAL A 105 6.95 -1.89 -11.00
N LYS A 106 6.37 -2.88 -10.36
CA LYS A 106 6.98 -3.58 -9.23
C LYS A 106 7.34 -4.99 -9.64
N LYS A 107 8.64 -5.23 -9.89
CA LYS A 107 9.19 -6.52 -10.30
C LYS A 107 9.82 -7.22 -9.10
N LYS A 108 9.43 -8.47 -8.85
CA LYS A 108 10.12 -9.36 -7.92
C LYS A 108 10.97 -10.34 -8.71
N HIS A 109 12.26 -10.40 -8.38
CA HIS A 109 13.22 -11.31 -9.02
C HIS A 109 14.16 -11.88 -7.95
N LYS A 110 14.30 -13.19 -7.89
CA LYS A 110 15.18 -13.89 -6.93
C LYS A 110 15.07 -13.37 -5.49
N GLY A 111 13.85 -13.20 -5.00
CA GLY A 111 13.57 -12.74 -3.64
C GLY A 111 13.59 -11.22 -3.44
N ARG A 112 14.32 -10.47 -4.25
CA ARG A 112 14.38 -9.00 -4.21
C ARG A 112 13.21 -8.37 -4.94
N THR A 113 12.79 -7.21 -4.50
CA THR A 113 11.73 -6.45 -5.15
C THR A 113 12.26 -5.09 -5.59
N ASN A 114 12.27 -4.86 -6.91
CA ASN A 114 12.59 -3.59 -7.51
C ASN A 114 11.30 -2.86 -7.87
N LYS A 115 11.28 -1.55 -7.65
CA LYS A 115 10.21 -0.66 -8.04
C LYS A 115 10.76 0.41 -8.97
N THR A 116 10.31 0.39 -10.20
CA THR A 116 10.63 1.40 -11.22
C THR A 116 9.38 2.25 -11.45
N ARG A 117 9.55 3.56 -11.61
CA ARG A 117 8.44 4.47 -11.89
C ARG A 117 8.86 5.60 -12.80
N VAL A 118 7.93 6.07 -13.60
CA VAL A 118 8.05 7.27 -14.45
C VAL A 118 6.86 8.17 -14.21
N VAL A 119 7.08 9.48 -14.22
CA VAL A 119 6.00 10.48 -14.19
C VAL A 119 5.30 10.45 -15.55
N ILE A 120 3.99 10.44 -15.55
CA ILE A 120 3.17 10.58 -16.76
C ILE A 120 2.24 11.78 -16.60
N LYS A 121 1.91 12.42 -17.73
CA LYS A 121 1.15 13.68 -17.73
C LYS A 121 -0.26 13.50 -17.14
N ASP A 122 -0.95 12.44 -17.59
CA ASP A 122 -2.36 12.26 -17.29
C ASP A 122 -2.62 10.90 -16.66
N PHE A 123 -3.65 10.82 -15.81
CA PHE A 123 -4.17 9.55 -15.35
C PHE A 123 -5.01 8.92 -16.47
N VAL A 124 -4.51 7.83 -17.04
CA VAL A 124 -5.16 7.17 -18.20
C VAL A 124 -5.75 5.81 -17.82
N ASN A 125 -6.86 5.45 -18.45
CA ASN A 125 -7.52 4.16 -18.28
C ASN A 125 -6.99 3.07 -19.21
N SER A 126 -6.18 3.45 -20.21
CA SER A 126 -5.53 2.51 -21.13
C SER A 126 -4.07 2.87 -21.30
N LEU A 127 -3.22 1.86 -21.49
CA LEU A 127 -1.79 2.06 -21.70
C LEU A 127 -1.53 2.52 -23.15
N LYS A 128 -0.77 3.60 -23.30
CA LYS A 128 -0.29 4.10 -24.59
C LYS A 128 1.01 3.38 -24.98
N THR A 129 1.44 3.51 -26.24
CA THR A 129 2.65 2.85 -26.77
C THR A 129 3.89 3.11 -25.91
N ASN A 130 4.13 4.37 -25.51
CA ASN A 130 5.27 4.73 -24.65
C ASN A 130 5.18 4.09 -23.23
N HIS A 131 3.97 3.91 -22.69
CA HIS A 131 3.76 3.21 -21.43
C HIS A 131 4.10 1.73 -21.55
N ILE A 132 3.67 1.10 -22.66
CA ILE A 132 3.95 -0.32 -22.96
C ILE A 132 5.46 -0.53 -23.14
N SER A 133 6.15 0.36 -23.87
CA SER A 133 7.61 0.29 -24.05
C SER A 133 8.35 0.35 -22.71
N PHE A 134 8.01 1.30 -21.84
CA PHE A 134 8.58 1.40 -20.49
C PHE A 134 8.34 0.14 -19.64
N ILE A 135 7.12 -0.43 -19.72
CA ILE A 135 6.78 -1.65 -18.98
C ILE A 135 7.60 -2.82 -19.50
N ASN A 136 7.61 -3.06 -20.82
CA ASN A 136 8.31 -4.18 -21.45
C ASN A 136 9.82 -4.14 -21.19
N GLU A 137 10.43 -2.95 -21.27
CA GLU A 137 11.84 -2.75 -20.92
C GLU A 137 12.09 -3.10 -19.44
N THR A 138 11.23 -2.63 -18.53
CA THR A 138 11.37 -2.88 -17.10
C THR A 138 11.21 -4.35 -16.73
N ILE A 139 10.25 -5.06 -17.34
CA ILE A 139 10.01 -6.49 -17.05
C ILE A 139 10.94 -7.41 -17.83
N GLY A 140 11.46 -6.97 -18.97
CA GLY A 140 12.32 -7.74 -19.87
C GLY A 140 11.54 -8.73 -20.75
N SER A 141 10.26 -8.46 -21.04
CA SER A 141 9.39 -9.26 -21.91
C SER A 141 8.22 -8.44 -22.43
N ASN A 142 7.64 -8.86 -23.54
CA ASN A 142 6.41 -8.26 -24.04
C ASN A 142 5.20 -8.79 -23.27
N CYS A 143 4.29 -7.88 -22.92
CA CYS A 143 3.03 -8.23 -22.28
C CYS A 143 1.89 -7.36 -22.80
N LYS A 144 0.72 -7.97 -22.97
CA LYS A 144 -0.53 -7.25 -23.26
C LYS A 144 -1.27 -7.07 -21.93
N LEU A 145 -1.35 -5.84 -21.47
CA LEU A 145 -1.98 -5.49 -20.20
C LEU A 145 -3.19 -4.61 -20.42
N ILE A 146 -4.25 -4.94 -19.72
CA ILE A 146 -5.52 -4.21 -19.72
C ILE A 146 -5.84 -3.73 -18.29
N PRO A 147 -6.70 -2.71 -18.10
CA PRO A 147 -7.19 -2.33 -16.79
C PRO A 147 -7.82 -3.51 -16.06
N SER A 148 -7.49 -3.69 -14.79
CA SER A 148 -7.96 -4.85 -14.03
C SER A 148 -8.55 -4.53 -12.66
N LEU A 149 -8.12 -3.45 -11.99
CA LEU A 149 -8.64 -3.12 -10.67
C LEU A 149 -8.35 -1.67 -10.29
N TRP A 150 -9.39 -0.94 -9.94
CA TRP A 150 -9.29 0.33 -9.23
C TRP A 150 -9.05 0.10 -7.73
N ASN A 151 -8.24 0.95 -7.13
CA ASN A 151 -8.05 0.95 -5.70
C ASN A 151 -7.76 2.35 -5.18
N ASP A 152 -8.64 2.85 -4.35
CA ASP A 152 -8.51 4.12 -3.67
C ASP A 152 -8.26 3.89 -2.18
N PHE A 153 -7.50 4.77 -1.57
CA PHE A 153 -7.24 4.76 -0.13
C PHE A 153 -6.65 6.10 0.33
N GLN A 154 -6.72 6.32 1.63
CA GLN A 154 -6.04 7.43 2.29
C GLN A 154 -4.80 6.93 3.03
N ARG A 155 -3.79 7.80 3.17
CA ARG A 155 -2.52 7.46 3.80
C ARG A 155 -2.04 8.53 4.74
N ILE A 156 -1.60 8.11 5.91
CA ILE A 156 -0.72 8.86 6.80
C ILE A 156 0.69 8.32 6.59
N THR A 157 1.67 9.22 6.50
CA THR A 157 3.09 8.86 6.45
C THR A 157 3.80 9.46 7.65
N LEU A 158 4.42 8.61 8.45
CA LEU A 158 5.22 8.99 9.59
C LEU A 158 6.69 8.64 9.35
N VAL A 159 7.57 9.47 9.85
CA VAL A 159 9.01 9.22 9.91
C VAL A 159 9.47 9.40 11.35
N ASN A 160 10.26 8.47 11.87
CA ASN A 160 10.81 8.67 13.21
C ASN A 160 11.84 9.80 13.23
N LYS A 161 11.93 10.53 14.35
CA LYS A 161 12.83 11.69 14.50
C LYS A 161 14.31 11.33 14.29
N ALA A 162 14.70 10.08 14.55
CA ALA A 162 16.03 9.55 14.26
C ALA A 162 16.26 9.27 12.76
N LYS A 163 15.25 9.42 11.88
CA LYS A 163 15.32 9.19 10.43
C LYS A 163 15.76 7.78 10.01
N THR A 164 15.54 6.78 10.85
CA THR A 164 15.94 5.39 10.63
C THR A 164 14.83 4.50 10.10
N GLU A 165 13.58 4.99 10.19
CA GLU A 165 12.42 4.26 9.70
C GLU A 165 11.30 5.18 9.20
N ARG A 166 10.50 4.63 8.30
CA ARG A 166 9.31 5.26 7.77
C ARG A 166 8.13 4.32 7.90
N LEU A 167 7.03 4.82 8.43
CA LEU A 167 5.78 4.12 8.59
C LEU A 167 4.72 4.72 7.67
N THR A 168 4.02 3.89 6.91
CA THR A 168 2.84 4.30 6.15
C THR A 168 1.62 3.54 6.65
N LEU A 169 0.53 4.26 6.86
CA LEU A 169 -0.75 3.76 7.35
C LEU A 169 -1.81 4.02 6.28
N ASP A 170 -2.26 2.96 5.62
CA ASP A 170 -3.24 3.02 4.54
C ASP A 170 -4.59 2.54 5.05
N PHE A 171 -5.63 3.35 4.93
CA PHE A 171 -6.98 3.07 5.39
C PHE A 171 -8.04 3.61 4.43
N ASN A 172 -9.34 3.41 4.74
CA ASN A 172 -10.44 3.69 3.82
C ASN A 172 -10.22 3.03 2.46
N LEU A 173 -9.83 1.75 2.48
CA LEU A 173 -9.54 1.00 1.28
C LEU A 173 -10.81 0.74 0.50
N ALA A 174 -10.85 1.16 -0.77
CA ALA A 174 -11.93 0.87 -1.70
C ALA A 174 -11.37 0.22 -2.97
N PHE A 175 -12.12 -0.73 -3.50
CA PHE A 175 -11.81 -1.45 -4.72
C PHE A 175 -13.02 -1.45 -5.63
N GLU A 176 -12.78 -1.28 -6.93
CA GLU A 176 -13.83 -1.28 -7.94
C GLU A 176 -13.28 -1.85 -9.26
N PHE A 177 -14.08 -2.63 -9.95
CA PHE A 177 -13.88 -2.98 -11.35
C PHE A 177 -15.20 -3.43 -11.95
N ASN A 178 -15.52 -2.90 -13.14
CA ASN A 178 -16.85 -2.98 -13.73
C ASN A 178 -17.90 -2.53 -12.69
N ASP A 179 -19.02 -3.19 -12.57
CA ASP A 179 -20.10 -2.82 -11.63
C ASP A 179 -19.90 -3.35 -10.21
N ARG A 180 -18.71 -3.88 -9.90
CA ARG A 180 -18.42 -4.48 -8.59
C ARG A 180 -17.57 -3.57 -7.73
N LYS A 181 -18.01 -3.41 -6.48
CA LYS A 181 -17.34 -2.58 -5.48
C LYS A 181 -17.12 -3.35 -4.19
N LYS A 182 -16.00 -3.12 -3.54
CA LYS A 182 -15.73 -3.62 -2.20
C LYS A 182 -14.96 -2.57 -1.41
N ALA A 183 -15.45 -2.22 -0.24
CA ALA A 183 -14.78 -1.30 0.69
C ALA A 183 -14.42 -2.00 2.00
N TYR A 184 -13.36 -1.51 2.61
CA TYR A 184 -12.88 -1.92 3.93
C TYR A 184 -12.68 -0.66 4.79
N PRO A 185 -13.77 -0.10 5.33
CA PRO A 185 -13.72 1.16 6.07
C PRO A 185 -12.92 1.07 7.35
N ASN A 186 -12.86 -0.12 7.97
CA ASN A 186 -12.21 -0.32 9.27
C ASN A 186 -10.81 -0.94 9.18
N ILE A 187 -10.36 -1.35 7.99
CA ILE A 187 -9.03 -1.94 7.82
C ILE A 187 -7.97 -0.87 7.65
N VAL A 188 -6.86 -1.07 8.36
CA VAL A 188 -5.61 -0.32 8.19
C VAL A 188 -4.52 -1.28 7.76
N ILE A 189 -3.81 -0.92 6.69
CA ILE A 189 -2.58 -1.62 6.27
C ILE A 189 -1.40 -0.73 6.64
N ALA A 190 -0.69 -1.13 7.68
CA ALA A 190 0.55 -0.48 8.08
C ALA A 190 1.75 -1.13 7.38
N GLU A 191 2.70 -0.31 6.90
CA GLU A 191 3.97 -0.77 6.33
C GLU A 191 5.12 -0.02 6.98
N LEU A 192 5.86 -0.73 7.83
CA LEU A 192 7.07 -0.25 8.47
C LEU A 192 8.28 -0.55 7.59
N LYS A 193 9.02 0.50 7.20
CA LYS A 193 10.20 0.43 6.34
C LYS A 193 11.43 0.80 7.15
N GLN A 194 12.38 -0.09 7.22
CA GLN A 194 13.61 0.03 8.01
C GLN A 194 14.80 -0.47 7.17
N SER A 195 16.02 0.02 7.42
CA SER A 195 17.23 -0.54 6.79
C SER A 195 17.43 -2.01 7.18
N ASN A 196 17.26 -2.30 8.47
CA ASN A 196 17.24 -3.65 9.04
C ASN A 196 16.07 -3.76 10.00
N VAL A 197 15.60 -4.98 10.27
CA VAL A 197 14.50 -5.18 11.23
C VAL A 197 14.93 -4.71 12.62
N ASN A 198 14.39 -3.55 13.03
CA ASN A 198 14.57 -3.02 14.38
C ASN A 198 13.33 -3.36 15.23
N ARG A 199 13.51 -4.26 16.18
CA ARG A 199 12.44 -4.68 17.09
C ARG A 199 12.25 -3.74 18.29
N THR A 200 13.15 -2.76 18.47
CA THR A 200 13.02 -1.71 19.51
C THR A 200 12.27 -0.47 19.01
N SER A 201 11.89 -0.43 17.73
CA SER A 201 11.03 0.60 17.15
C SER A 201 9.74 0.75 17.97
N ASP A 202 9.34 1.98 18.26
CA ASP A 202 8.13 2.25 19.06
C ASP A 202 6.90 1.65 18.41
N PHE A 203 6.75 1.81 17.09
CA PHE A 203 5.63 1.21 16.38
C PHE A 203 5.62 -0.32 16.49
N TYR A 204 6.79 -0.97 16.35
CA TYR A 204 6.89 -2.41 16.51
C TYR A 204 6.49 -2.84 17.93
N GLN A 205 6.97 -2.14 18.97
CA GLN A 205 6.68 -2.45 20.37
C GLN A 205 5.19 -2.26 20.70
N GLU A 206 4.58 -1.18 20.18
CA GLU A 206 3.15 -0.95 20.37
C GLU A 206 2.28 -2.05 19.75
N LEU A 207 2.62 -2.51 18.54
CA LEU A 207 1.93 -3.63 17.92
C LEU A 207 2.15 -4.95 18.65
N LYS A 208 3.38 -5.18 19.15
CA LYS A 208 3.71 -6.37 19.96
C LYS A 208 2.90 -6.43 21.25
N ARG A 209 2.78 -5.32 21.98
CA ARG A 209 1.94 -5.23 23.21
C ARG A 209 0.48 -5.59 22.95
N ARG A 210 -0.03 -5.26 21.75
CA ARG A 210 -1.41 -5.55 21.30
C ARG A 210 -1.54 -6.88 20.58
N LEU A 211 -0.50 -7.73 20.58
CA LEU A 211 -0.45 -9.03 19.90
C LEU A 211 -0.71 -8.96 18.40
N ILE A 212 -0.50 -7.79 17.77
CA ILE A 212 -0.61 -7.60 16.33
C ILE A 212 0.68 -8.04 15.66
N ARG A 213 0.61 -9.11 14.90
CA ARG A 213 1.77 -9.74 14.25
C ARG A 213 1.96 -9.28 12.80
N PRO A 214 3.19 -9.33 12.25
CA PRO A 214 3.43 -9.08 10.84
C PRO A 214 2.53 -9.91 9.94
N TYR A 215 1.93 -9.27 8.93
CA TYR A 215 0.99 -9.90 8.02
C TYR A 215 1.24 -9.53 6.56
N LYS A 216 1.59 -10.52 5.73
CA LYS A 216 1.88 -10.31 4.30
C LYS A 216 0.59 -10.09 3.53
N VAL A 217 0.35 -8.85 3.12
CA VAL A 217 -0.84 -8.42 2.37
C VAL A 217 -0.47 -7.68 1.10
N SER A 218 -1.31 -7.77 0.07
CA SER A 218 -1.21 -7.01 -1.18
C SER A 218 -2.59 -6.44 -1.50
N LYS A 219 -2.70 -5.11 -1.63
CA LYS A 219 -3.95 -4.46 -2.01
C LYS A 219 -4.52 -5.03 -3.31
N TYR A 220 -3.67 -5.17 -4.35
CA TYR A 220 -4.07 -5.78 -5.61
C TYR A 220 -4.74 -7.16 -5.39
N CYS A 221 -4.09 -8.05 -4.65
CA CYS A 221 -4.64 -9.40 -4.44
C CYS A 221 -5.89 -9.42 -3.56
N VAL A 222 -5.97 -8.54 -2.55
CA VAL A 222 -7.19 -8.40 -1.72
C VAL A 222 -8.35 -7.87 -2.55
N GLY A 223 -8.12 -6.83 -3.36
CA GLY A 223 -9.15 -6.29 -4.24
C GLY A 223 -9.60 -7.30 -5.28
N SER A 224 -8.66 -7.89 -6.03
CA SER A 224 -9.00 -8.83 -7.11
C SER A 224 -9.80 -10.04 -6.62
N MET A 225 -9.43 -10.65 -5.48
CA MET A 225 -10.16 -11.83 -5.01
C MET A 225 -11.59 -11.51 -4.53
N ASN A 226 -11.91 -10.24 -4.24
CA ASN A 226 -13.24 -9.82 -3.80
C ASN A 226 -14.08 -9.18 -4.93
N ILE A 227 -13.43 -8.75 -5.99
CA ILE A 227 -14.07 -8.14 -7.16
C ILE A 227 -14.37 -9.19 -8.24
N TYR A 228 -13.44 -10.11 -8.49
CA TYR A 228 -13.63 -11.14 -9.50
C TYR A 228 -14.39 -12.36 -8.94
N ASN A 229 -15.14 -13.03 -9.81
CA ASN A 229 -15.84 -14.25 -9.44
C ASN A 229 -14.86 -15.36 -9.07
N ARG A 230 -15.24 -16.20 -8.11
CA ARG A 230 -14.47 -17.39 -7.70
C ARG A 230 -14.28 -18.41 -8.84
N GLY A 231 -15.16 -18.43 -9.84
CA GLY A 231 -15.00 -19.24 -11.05
C GLY A 231 -13.88 -18.77 -11.97
N VAL A 232 -13.58 -17.47 -11.95
CA VAL A 232 -12.51 -16.86 -12.75
C VAL A 232 -11.14 -16.93 -12.05
N LEU A 233 -11.13 -16.72 -10.74
CA LEU A 233 -9.90 -16.69 -9.95
C LEU A 233 -9.77 -17.85 -8.97
N LYS A 234 -8.65 -18.57 -9.03
CA LYS A 234 -8.25 -19.49 -7.96
C LYS A 234 -7.82 -18.68 -6.75
N THR A 235 -8.58 -18.72 -5.65
CA THR A 235 -8.33 -17.92 -4.43
C THR A 235 -8.04 -18.76 -3.18
N ASN A 236 -7.95 -20.08 -3.31
CA ASN A 236 -7.82 -21.01 -2.18
C ASN A 236 -6.68 -20.66 -1.21
N ARG A 237 -5.49 -20.27 -1.71
CA ARG A 237 -4.34 -19.88 -0.88
C ARG A 237 -4.54 -18.54 -0.16
N PHE A 238 -5.53 -17.74 -0.58
CA PHE A 238 -5.85 -16.46 0.04
C PHE A 238 -7.10 -16.52 0.91
N LYS A 239 -7.84 -17.64 0.95
CA LYS A 239 -9.07 -17.81 1.73
C LYS A 239 -8.89 -17.41 3.20
N GLN A 240 -7.82 -17.87 3.85
CA GLN A 240 -7.53 -17.52 5.24
C GLN A 240 -7.27 -16.02 5.42
N LYS A 241 -6.65 -15.38 4.43
CA LYS A 241 -6.40 -13.93 4.47
C LYS A 241 -7.69 -13.14 4.31
N ASP A 242 -8.56 -13.58 3.43
CA ASP A 242 -9.88 -12.98 3.22
C ASP A 242 -10.73 -13.06 4.49
N ILE A 243 -10.82 -14.25 5.08
CA ILE A 243 -11.52 -14.47 6.35
C ILE A 243 -10.97 -13.54 7.45
N TYR A 244 -9.65 -13.48 7.60
CA TYR A 244 -9.00 -12.65 8.60
C TYR A 244 -9.31 -11.16 8.41
N ILE A 245 -9.16 -10.65 7.18
CA ILE A 245 -9.41 -9.24 6.85
C ILE A 245 -10.89 -8.89 7.05
N ASN A 246 -11.81 -9.74 6.60
CA ASN A 246 -13.25 -9.50 6.78
C ASN A 246 -13.64 -9.56 8.27
N LYS A 247 -13.12 -10.52 9.04
CA LYS A 247 -13.35 -10.58 10.49
C LYS A 247 -12.86 -9.31 11.18
N LEU A 248 -11.66 -8.85 10.85
CA LEU A 248 -11.08 -7.65 11.44
C LEU A 248 -11.84 -6.37 11.02
N ASN A 249 -12.35 -6.32 9.78
CA ASN A 249 -13.15 -5.19 9.29
C ASN A 249 -14.52 -5.08 10.00
N ASN A 250 -15.07 -6.21 10.43
CA ASN A 250 -16.37 -6.28 11.09
C ASN A 250 -16.27 -6.21 12.63
N ALA A 251 -15.06 -6.30 13.18
CA ALA A 251 -14.77 -6.18 14.60
C ALA A 251 -14.63 -4.68 14.97
N CYS A 252 -15.76 -3.99 15.11
CA CYS A 252 -15.88 -2.61 15.58
C CYS A 252 -16.74 -2.56 16.81
#